data_f46253045d4d4e4eed3d10cbb396717a
#
_entry.id   f46253045d4d4e4eed3d10cbb396717a
#
_cell.length_a   1.000
_cell.length_b   1.000
_cell.length_c   1.000
_cell.angle_alpha   90.00
_cell.angle_beta   90.00
_cell.angle_gamma   90.00
#
_symmetry.space_group_name_H-M   'P 1'
#
loop_
_entity.id
_entity.type
_entity.pdbx_description
1 polymer ?
#
loop_
_entity_poly.entity_id
_entity_poly.type
_entity_poly.pdbx_seq_one_letter_code
_entity_poly.pdbx_strand_id
1 'polypeptide(L)'
;LCLLLVGGHLPGQTSKSGQDSIAASAGEFVAPPVFWTEDQTPADFLEMAGRHTKARWRALFRPKPTTPSSDRTKTGFTLGSLIGESFLIWEAGDAQQFRNNNQDIVSYCRSLGMGEKIMPRLMAQARMAEMDEWKDLRQEIVDSHQEIMRLLREQRDEDLAVLVGLGTWMRSLEIVSKLVMETPEVDKRPLCIGSPALLAELRQDFACLGDTTRRSALLLPLITVLSELEKTWGNTKAGAPTQSMVASTHERLRTVMEELTLK
;
A
#
# COMPACT_ATOMS: atom_id res chain seq x y z
N LEU A 1 -52.97 18.48 -26.77
CA LEU A 1 -54.31 17.99 -27.17
C LEU A 1 -54.49 16.61 -26.52
N CYS A 2 -55.18 16.51 -25.39
CA CYS A 2 -56.57 16.02 -25.22
C CYS A 2 -56.72 14.55 -25.60
N LEU A 3 -57.30 13.67 -24.87
CA LEU A 3 -58.26 13.54 -23.76
C LEU A 3 -58.31 12.04 -23.42
N LEU A 4 -58.31 11.63 -22.17
CA LEU A 4 -59.42 11.12 -21.34
C LEU A 4 -60.24 9.95 -21.89
N LEU A 5 -60.40 8.86 -21.15
CA LEU A 5 -61.58 8.35 -20.39
C LEU A 5 -61.40 6.84 -20.14
N VAL A 6 -61.33 6.35 -18.92
CA VAL A 6 -62.38 6.01 -17.92
C VAL A 6 -63.04 4.64 -18.14
N GLY A 7 -63.11 3.86 -17.10
CA GLY A 7 -64.06 2.82 -16.77
C GLY A 7 -63.51 1.39 -16.81
N GLY A 8 -63.60 0.53 -15.86
CA GLY A 8 -64.37 0.43 -14.64
C GLY A 8 -64.55 -1.04 -14.28
N HIS A 9 -64.47 -1.32 -13.00
CA HIS A 9 -65.09 -2.39 -12.21
C HIS A 9 -64.67 -3.86 -12.26
N LEU A 10 -64.31 -4.30 -11.06
CA LEU A 10 -64.18 -5.57 -10.33
C LEU A 10 -65.44 -6.48 -10.42
N PRO A 11 -65.51 -7.70 -9.80
CA PRO A 11 -64.50 -8.55 -9.11
C PRO A 11 -64.68 -10.07 -9.45
N GLY A 12 -63.77 -10.90 -8.96
CA GLY A 12 -63.97 -12.36 -8.95
C GLY A 12 -62.92 -13.08 -8.10
N GLN A 13 -63.36 -13.62 -7.01
CA GLN A 13 -62.62 -14.30 -5.96
C GLN A 13 -62.14 -15.72 -6.30
N THR A 14 -61.12 -16.13 -5.53
CA THR A 14 -60.75 -17.44 -4.96
C THR A 14 -60.02 -18.44 -5.84
N SER A 15 -58.80 -18.78 -5.43
CA SER A 15 -58.56 -20.00 -4.66
C SER A 15 -57.09 -20.13 -4.22
N LYS A 16 -56.90 -20.61 -3.01
CA LYS A 16 -55.64 -20.98 -2.36
C LYS A 16 -54.97 -22.13 -3.09
N SER A 17 -53.68 -22.01 -3.34
CA SER A 17 -52.79 -23.16 -3.26
C SER A 17 -51.43 -22.66 -2.76
N GLY A 18 -51.00 -23.22 -1.63
CA GLY A 18 -49.73 -22.91 -1.01
C GLY A 18 -48.58 -23.37 -1.90
N GLN A 19 -47.67 -22.47 -2.09
CA GLN A 19 -46.29 -22.81 -2.39
C GLN A 19 -45.39 -21.96 -1.46
N ASP A 20 -44.88 -22.67 -0.47
CA ASP A 20 -43.75 -22.18 0.32
C ASP A 20 -42.59 -21.89 -0.62
N SER A 21 -42.51 -20.68 -1.12
CA SER A 21 -41.29 -20.14 -1.70
C SER A 21 -40.42 -19.69 -0.53
N ILE A 22 -39.43 -20.51 -0.21
CA ILE A 22 -38.25 -20.10 0.57
C ILE A 22 -37.64 -18.93 -0.22
N ALA A 23 -38.08 -17.72 0.11
CA ALA A 23 -37.35 -16.52 -0.27
C ALA A 23 -36.02 -16.58 0.47
N ALA A 24 -35.00 -17.12 -0.19
CA ALA A 24 -33.61 -16.86 0.20
C ALA A 24 -33.49 -15.35 0.31
N SER A 25 -33.38 -14.85 1.52
CA SER A 25 -33.01 -13.46 1.78
C SER A 25 -31.72 -13.21 1.02
N ALA A 26 -31.82 -12.55 -0.11
CA ALA A 26 -30.66 -11.94 -0.72
C ALA A 26 -30.08 -11.03 0.35
N GLY A 27 -29.02 -11.48 1.00
CA GLY A 27 -28.31 -10.69 1.97
C GLY A 27 -28.01 -9.35 1.35
N GLU A 28 -28.50 -8.31 1.98
CA GLU A 28 -28.24 -6.95 1.58
C GLU A 28 -26.73 -6.79 1.43
N PHE A 29 -26.26 -6.53 0.21
CA PHE A 29 -24.83 -6.31 -0.05
C PHE A 29 -24.43 -5.04 0.68
N VAL A 30 -23.92 -5.19 1.88
CA VAL A 30 -23.26 -4.10 2.61
C VAL A 30 -21.95 -3.85 1.89
N ALA A 31 -21.88 -2.78 1.12
CA ALA A 31 -20.63 -2.35 0.52
C ALA A 31 -19.53 -2.27 1.62
N PRO A 32 -18.35 -2.85 1.39
CA PRO A 32 -17.30 -2.77 2.38
C PRO A 32 -17.05 -1.30 2.73
N PRO A 33 -16.76 -0.97 4.00
CA PRO A 33 -16.50 0.41 4.40
C PRO A 33 -15.38 0.99 3.53
N VAL A 34 -15.61 2.16 2.97
CA VAL A 34 -14.62 2.87 2.14
C VAL A 34 -13.58 3.45 3.09
N PHE A 35 -12.43 2.80 3.17
CA PHE A 35 -11.28 3.25 3.98
C PHE A 35 -10.34 4.20 3.23
N TRP A 36 -10.65 4.56 1.98
CA TRP A 36 -9.70 5.15 1.06
C TRP A 36 -10.07 6.57 0.66
N THR A 37 -9.07 7.44 0.62
CA THR A 37 -9.14 8.76 -0.02
C THR A 37 -8.32 8.73 -1.32
N GLU A 38 -8.69 9.55 -2.31
CA GLU A 38 -8.03 9.55 -3.64
C GLU A 38 -6.54 9.93 -3.57
N ASP A 39 -6.14 10.76 -2.59
CA ASP A 39 -4.77 11.27 -2.46
C ASP A 39 -4.02 10.66 -1.26
N GLN A 40 -4.22 9.38 -0.99
CA GLN A 40 -3.64 8.74 0.18
C GLN A 40 -2.12 8.54 0.05
N THR A 41 -1.37 9.05 1.03
CA THR A 41 0.07 8.78 1.14
C THR A 41 0.34 7.44 1.84
N PRO A 42 1.55 6.85 1.70
CA PRO A 42 1.95 5.68 2.49
C PRO A 42 1.83 5.90 4.01
N ALA A 43 2.07 7.13 4.48
CA ALA A 43 1.88 7.50 5.89
C ALA A 43 0.42 7.40 6.32
N ASP A 44 -0.51 7.96 5.52
CA ASP A 44 -1.95 7.91 5.80
C ASP A 44 -2.46 6.45 5.77
N PHE A 45 -1.90 5.64 4.88
CA PHE A 45 -2.24 4.24 4.75
C PHE A 45 -1.88 3.44 6.01
N LEU A 46 -0.67 3.63 6.56
CA LEU A 46 -0.24 2.97 7.79
C LEU A 46 -1.00 3.48 9.01
N GLU A 47 -1.18 4.79 9.13
CA GLU A 47 -1.98 5.39 10.22
C GLU A 47 -3.41 4.85 10.22
N MET A 48 -4.06 4.75 9.06
CA MET A 48 -5.39 4.18 8.95
C MET A 48 -5.41 2.71 9.37
N ALA A 49 -4.44 1.91 8.92
CA ALA A 49 -4.33 0.50 9.33
C ALA A 49 -4.16 0.38 10.86
N GLY A 50 -3.36 1.25 11.46
CA GLY A 50 -3.17 1.31 12.92
C GLY A 50 -4.45 1.62 13.70
N ARG A 51 -5.27 2.55 13.19
CA ARG A 51 -6.57 2.90 13.81
C ARG A 51 -7.56 1.73 13.81
N HIS A 52 -7.46 0.85 12.85
CA HIS A 52 -8.39 -0.27 12.65
C HIS A 52 -7.87 -1.63 13.13
N THR A 53 -6.61 -1.71 13.56
CA THR A 53 -5.98 -2.95 14.03
C THR A 53 -5.31 -2.74 15.39
N LYS A 54 -4.97 -3.85 16.05
CA LYS A 54 -4.16 -3.80 17.28
C LYS A 54 -2.69 -3.97 16.93
N ALA A 55 -2.14 -2.98 16.23
CA ALA A 55 -0.81 -3.07 15.66
C ALA A 55 0.30 -3.21 16.72
N ARG A 56 1.14 -4.22 16.56
CA ARG A 56 2.41 -4.38 17.28
C ARG A 56 3.56 -3.97 16.36
N TRP A 57 3.65 -2.68 16.09
CA TRP A 57 4.53 -2.10 15.08
C TRP A 57 5.96 -2.63 15.11
N ARG A 58 6.58 -2.70 16.31
CA ARG A 58 7.97 -3.17 16.48
C ARG A 58 8.19 -4.62 16.01
N ALA A 59 7.14 -5.46 16.03
CA ALA A 59 7.23 -6.84 15.57
C ALA A 59 7.30 -6.94 14.03
N LEU A 60 7.08 -5.84 13.33
CA LEU A 60 7.07 -5.76 11.86
C LEU A 60 8.38 -5.19 11.29
N PHE A 61 9.32 -4.78 12.14
CA PHE A 61 10.61 -4.27 11.69
C PHE A 61 11.37 -5.32 10.89
N ARG A 62 11.97 -4.88 9.80
CA ARG A 62 12.83 -5.73 8.99
C ARG A 62 14.26 -5.77 9.51
N PRO A 63 14.99 -6.85 9.18
CA PRO A 63 16.45 -6.86 9.32
C PRO A 63 17.06 -5.71 8.51
N LYS A 64 18.24 -5.30 8.92
CA LYS A 64 19.03 -4.30 8.19
C LYS A 64 19.24 -4.77 6.74
N PRO A 65 18.99 -3.91 5.73
CA PRO A 65 19.24 -4.25 4.35
C PRO A 65 20.75 -4.43 4.09
N THR A 66 21.05 -5.06 2.95
CA THR A 66 22.42 -5.13 2.45
C THR A 66 22.96 -3.71 2.16
N THR A 67 24.26 -3.56 2.01
CA THR A 67 24.84 -2.31 1.50
C THR A 67 24.33 -2.03 0.09
N PRO A 68 24.28 -0.74 -0.35
CA PRO A 68 23.85 -0.41 -1.69
C PRO A 68 24.58 -1.21 -2.76
N SER A 69 23.82 -1.77 -3.68
CA SER A 69 24.33 -2.57 -4.79
C SER A 69 24.81 -1.67 -5.95
N SER A 70 25.64 -2.21 -6.83
CA SER A 70 25.93 -1.60 -8.13
C SER A 70 24.71 -1.63 -9.08
N ASP A 71 23.75 -2.51 -8.84
CA ASP A 71 22.46 -2.52 -9.54
C ASP A 71 21.61 -1.36 -9.05
N ARG A 72 21.49 -0.34 -9.90
CA ARG A 72 20.73 0.88 -9.60
C ARG A 72 19.23 0.61 -9.42
N THR A 73 18.66 -0.33 -10.17
CA THR A 73 17.26 -0.75 -10.05
C THR A 73 16.98 -1.29 -8.65
N LYS A 74 17.81 -2.23 -8.19
CA LYS A 74 17.72 -2.77 -6.85
C LYS A 74 17.93 -1.70 -5.79
N THR A 75 18.92 -0.82 -5.98
CA THR A 75 19.25 0.26 -5.05
C THR A 75 18.09 1.25 -4.91
N GLY A 76 17.46 1.68 -6.01
CA GLY A 76 16.29 2.57 -5.99
C GLY A 76 15.08 1.94 -5.29
N PHE A 77 14.76 0.69 -5.61
CA PHE A 77 13.66 -0.02 -4.97
C PHE A 77 13.90 -0.21 -3.46
N THR A 78 15.13 -0.59 -3.06
CA THR A 78 15.47 -0.75 -1.63
C THR A 78 15.41 0.58 -0.89
N LEU A 79 15.86 1.69 -1.50
CA LEU A 79 15.70 3.02 -0.92
C LEU A 79 14.23 3.33 -0.63
N GLY A 80 13.34 3.06 -1.58
CA GLY A 80 11.89 3.19 -1.37
C GLY A 80 11.40 2.33 -0.20
N SER A 81 11.83 1.09 -0.13
CA SER A 81 11.47 0.20 0.99
C SER A 81 11.94 0.74 2.36
N LEU A 82 13.12 1.37 2.43
CA LEU A 82 13.61 2.03 3.65
C LEU A 82 12.78 3.26 4.03
N ILE A 83 12.28 4.00 3.04
CA ILE A 83 11.35 5.11 3.28
C ILE A 83 10.01 4.57 3.82
N GLY A 84 9.48 3.49 3.26
CA GLY A 84 8.31 2.79 3.81
C GLY A 84 8.53 2.30 5.24
N GLU A 85 9.73 1.80 5.55
CA GLU A 85 10.14 1.42 6.91
C GLU A 85 10.17 2.63 7.86
N SER A 86 10.55 3.84 7.39
CA SER A 86 10.52 5.04 8.22
C SER A 86 9.11 5.36 8.75
N PHE A 87 8.08 5.17 7.93
CA PHE A 87 6.69 5.35 8.37
C PHE A 87 6.27 4.31 9.42
N LEU A 88 6.69 3.05 9.24
CA LEU A 88 6.45 2.01 10.26
C LEU A 88 7.13 2.33 11.58
N ILE A 89 8.38 2.79 11.53
CA ILE A 89 9.16 3.14 12.73
C ILE A 89 8.56 4.37 13.41
N TRP A 90 8.06 5.32 12.63
CA TRP A 90 7.33 6.48 13.14
C TRP A 90 6.08 6.04 13.93
N GLU A 91 5.27 5.14 13.39
CA GLU A 91 4.11 4.54 14.08
C GLU A 91 4.50 3.80 15.37
N ALA A 92 5.69 3.21 15.40
CA ALA A 92 6.22 2.52 16.57
C ALA A 92 6.78 3.45 17.65
N GLY A 93 7.02 4.73 17.34
CA GLY A 93 7.66 5.69 18.23
C GLY A 93 9.07 5.25 18.68
N ASP A 94 9.88 4.69 17.76
CA ASP A 94 11.19 4.13 18.10
C ASP A 94 12.33 4.98 17.53
N ALA A 95 12.79 5.96 18.32
CA ALA A 95 13.83 6.91 17.91
C ALA A 95 15.18 6.24 17.57
N GLN A 96 15.53 5.15 18.28
CA GLN A 96 16.78 4.43 17.99
C GLN A 96 16.72 3.72 16.64
N GLN A 97 15.61 3.02 16.39
CA GLN A 97 15.41 2.34 15.11
C GLN A 97 15.29 3.35 13.97
N PHE A 98 14.66 4.51 14.23
CA PHE A 98 14.57 5.59 13.25
C PHE A 98 15.96 6.08 12.82
N ARG A 99 16.87 6.33 13.79
CA ARG A 99 18.25 6.71 13.48
C ARG A 99 18.98 5.67 12.64
N ASN A 100 18.83 4.40 12.99
CA ASN A 100 19.46 3.30 12.26
C ASN A 100 18.97 3.27 10.80
N ASN A 101 17.65 3.30 10.59
CA ASN A 101 17.04 3.30 9.26
C ASN A 101 17.45 4.54 8.45
N ASN A 102 17.49 5.70 9.10
CA ASN A 102 17.88 6.96 8.46
C ASN A 102 19.34 6.95 8.00
N GLN A 103 20.25 6.32 8.74
CA GLN A 103 21.65 6.12 8.31
C GLN A 103 21.73 5.22 7.07
N ASP A 104 20.88 4.19 6.98
CA ASP A 104 20.80 3.35 5.79
C ASP A 104 20.28 4.17 4.61
N ILE A 105 19.22 4.97 4.77
CA ILE A 105 18.70 5.89 3.74
C ILE A 105 19.81 6.83 3.23
N VAL A 106 20.59 7.43 4.14
CA VAL A 106 21.75 8.28 3.78
C VAL A 106 22.72 7.51 2.88
N SER A 107 23.04 6.27 3.23
CA SER A 107 23.96 5.43 2.45
C SER A 107 23.45 5.17 1.05
N TYR A 108 22.17 4.84 0.92
CA TYR A 108 21.51 4.62 -0.38
C TYR A 108 21.42 5.90 -1.21
N CYS A 109 21.07 7.04 -0.60
CA CYS A 109 21.05 8.33 -1.30
C CYS A 109 22.44 8.74 -1.80
N ARG A 110 23.49 8.46 -1.02
CA ARG A 110 24.87 8.72 -1.47
C ARG A 110 25.26 7.87 -2.68
N SER A 111 24.90 6.58 -2.68
CA SER A 111 25.18 5.70 -3.81
C SER A 111 24.46 6.10 -5.11
N LEU A 112 23.33 6.81 -4.98
CA LEU A 112 22.56 7.36 -6.09
C LEU A 112 22.93 8.81 -6.45
N GLY A 113 23.99 9.38 -5.83
CA GLY A 113 24.48 10.72 -6.13
C GLY A 113 23.66 11.87 -5.53
N MET A 114 22.78 11.59 -4.56
CA MET A 114 21.93 12.59 -3.89
C MET A 114 22.42 12.98 -2.49
N GLY A 115 23.47 12.32 -1.98
CA GLY A 115 23.86 12.41 -0.57
C GLY A 115 23.99 13.83 -0.02
N GLU A 116 24.69 14.72 -0.73
CA GLU A 116 24.91 16.10 -0.28
C GLU A 116 23.63 16.92 -0.21
N LYS A 117 22.73 16.73 -1.17
CA LYS A 117 21.48 17.51 -1.27
C LYS A 117 20.45 17.12 -0.21
N ILE A 118 20.34 15.81 0.08
CA ILE A 118 19.33 15.30 1.01
C ILE A 118 19.79 15.24 2.47
N MET A 119 21.10 15.21 2.71
CA MET A 119 21.70 15.05 4.04
C MET A 119 21.14 16.01 5.10
N PRO A 120 20.99 17.33 4.82
CA PRO A 120 20.50 18.26 5.85
C PRO A 120 19.09 17.87 6.34
N ARG A 121 18.19 17.41 5.45
CA ARG A 121 16.86 16.93 5.81
C ARG A 121 16.91 15.68 6.65
N LEU A 122 17.69 14.69 6.24
CA LEU A 122 17.82 13.43 6.97
C LEU A 122 18.44 13.63 8.37
N MET A 123 19.38 14.58 8.51
CA MET A 123 19.89 14.96 9.83
C MET A 123 18.87 15.69 10.69
N ALA A 124 17.99 16.50 10.10
CA ALA A 124 16.89 17.14 10.83
C ALA A 124 15.89 16.09 11.32
N GLN A 125 15.51 15.12 10.50
CA GLN A 125 14.64 13.99 10.89
C GLN A 125 15.19 13.21 12.09
N ALA A 126 16.49 12.91 12.08
CA ALA A 126 17.12 12.20 13.20
C ALA A 126 17.01 12.98 14.50
N ARG A 127 17.20 14.32 14.44
CA ARG A 127 17.04 15.20 15.61
C ARG A 127 15.59 15.29 16.07
N MET A 128 14.62 15.42 15.15
CA MET A 128 13.20 15.42 15.50
C MET A 128 12.80 14.14 16.25
N ALA A 129 13.30 12.97 15.80
CA ALA A 129 13.05 11.71 16.49
C ALA A 129 13.66 11.66 17.89
N GLU A 130 14.86 12.25 18.10
CA GLU A 130 15.52 12.34 19.40
C GLU A 130 14.84 13.30 20.37
N MET A 131 14.15 14.33 19.83
CA MET A 131 13.44 15.34 20.60
C MET A 131 11.96 15.00 20.80
N ASP A 132 11.52 13.81 20.40
CA ASP A 132 10.13 13.36 20.44
C ASP A 132 9.16 14.25 19.61
N GLU A 133 9.65 14.94 18.58
CA GLU A 133 8.88 15.80 17.69
C GLU A 133 8.19 14.96 16.59
N TRP A 134 7.48 13.90 16.97
CA TRP A 134 6.92 12.90 16.06
C TRP A 134 5.95 13.47 15.04
N LYS A 135 5.16 14.50 15.40
CA LYS A 135 4.21 15.11 14.48
C LYS A 135 4.90 15.79 13.30
N ASP A 136 5.95 16.56 13.58
CA ASP A 136 6.70 17.31 12.56
C ASP A 136 7.57 16.34 11.76
N LEU A 137 8.12 15.33 12.41
CA LEU A 137 8.86 14.25 11.76
C LEU A 137 8.04 13.53 10.69
N ARG A 138 6.73 13.27 10.94
CA ARG A 138 5.87 12.64 9.94
C ARG A 138 5.84 13.42 8.63
N GLN A 139 5.62 14.72 8.73
CA GLN A 139 5.58 15.59 7.56
C GLN A 139 6.95 15.65 6.86
N GLU A 140 8.03 15.75 7.64
CA GLU A 140 9.38 15.80 7.09
C GLU A 140 9.79 14.48 6.38
N ILE A 141 9.28 13.30 6.81
CA ILE A 141 9.47 12.04 6.07
C ILE A 141 8.75 12.11 4.71
N VAL A 142 7.52 12.60 4.66
CA VAL A 142 6.76 12.76 3.42
C VAL A 142 7.49 13.73 2.47
N ASP A 143 7.90 14.88 2.98
CA ASP A 143 8.56 15.92 2.17
C ASP A 143 9.92 15.45 1.64
N SER A 144 10.69 14.72 2.45
CA SER A 144 11.98 14.20 2.00
C SER A 144 11.83 13.06 1.00
N HIS A 145 10.76 12.24 1.08
CA HIS A 145 10.45 11.27 0.05
C HIS A 145 10.18 11.95 -1.31
N GLN A 146 9.35 12.99 -1.31
CA GLN A 146 9.09 13.78 -2.52
C GLN A 146 10.36 14.44 -3.05
N GLU A 147 11.20 14.96 -2.17
CA GLU A 147 12.47 15.58 -2.54
C GLU A 147 13.45 14.57 -3.16
N ILE A 148 13.54 13.35 -2.63
CA ILE A 148 14.35 12.27 -3.21
C ILE A 148 13.87 11.97 -4.64
N MET A 149 12.57 11.79 -4.85
CA MET A 149 12.01 11.54 -6.18
C MET A 149 12.26 12.72 -7.14
N ARG A 150 12.14 13.96 -6.64
CA ARG A 150 12.44 15.17 -7.42
C ARG A 150 13.91 15.22 -7.85
N LEU A 151 14.83 14.95 -6.93
CA LEU A 151 16.27 14.92 -7.21
C LEU A 151 16.66 13.87 -8.25
N LEU A 152 16.03 12.69 -8.21
CA LEU A 152 16.25 11.64 -9.21
C LEU A 152 15.75 12.10 -10.60
N ARG A 153 14.57 12.71 -10.68
CA ARG A 153 14.07 13.28 -11.95
C ARG A 153 14.97 14.38 -12.50
N GLU A 154 15.52 15.24 -11.65
CA GLU A 154 16.52 16.25 -12.06
C GLU A 154 17.80 15.62 -12.63
N GLN A 155 18.19 14.45 -12.14
CA GLN A 155 19.28 13.66 -12.69
C GLN A 155 18.92 12.91 -13.98
N ARG A 156 17.67 13.04 -14.46
CA ARG A 156 17.07 12.27 -15.58
C ARG A 156 17.00 10.77 -15.31
N ASP A 157 16.84 10.42 -14.04
CA ASP A 157 16.70 9.04 -13.57
C ASP A 157 15.22 8.76 -13.21
N GLU A 158 14.31 8.99 -14.16
CA GLU A 158 12.86 8.83 -13.99
C GLU A 158 12.51 7.42 -13.50
N ASP A 159 13.13 6.39 -14.07
CA ASP A 159 12.93 5.00 -13.64
C ASP A 159 13.25 4.81 -12.15
N LEU A 160 14.33 5.42 -11.66
CA LEU A 160 14.68 5.32 -10.24
C LEU A 160 13.68 6.04 -9.35
N ALA A 161 13.15 7.19 -9.79
CA ALA A 161 12.10 7.89 -9.04
C ALA A 161 10.84 7.02 -8.90
N VAL A 162 10.42 6.36 -9.99
CA VAL A 162 9.30 5.40 -9.97
C VAL A 162 9.61 4.22 -9.04
N LEU A 163 10.81 3.65 -9.11
CA LEU A 163 11.20 2.52 -8.28
C LEU A 163 11.24 2.85 -6.79
N VAL A 164 11.64 4.06 -6.41
CA VAL A 164 11.55 4.54 -5.03
C VAL A 164 10.09 4.59 -4.56
N GLY A 165 9.19 5.17 -5.37
CA GLY A 165 7.76 5.17 -5.08
C GLY A 165 7.19 3.76 -4.91
N LEU A 166 7.47 2.87 -5.86
CA LEU A 166 7.04 1.47 -5.81
C LEU A 166 7.58 0.75 -4.57
N GLY A 167 8.86 0.92 -4.23
CA GLY A 167 9.45 0.32 -3.04
C GLY A 167 8.77 0.77 -1.74
N THR A 168 8.43 2.06 -1.65
CA THR A 168 7.71 2.63 -0.50
C THR A 168 6.32 2.02 -0.36
N TRP A 169 5.55 1.95 -1.43
CA TRP A 169 4.22 1.37 -1.42
C TRP A 169 4.22 -0.15 -1.18
N MET A 170 5.14 -0.88 -1.80
CA MET A 170 5.23 -2.33 -1.60
C MET A 170 5.56 -2.68 -0.15
N ARG A 171 6.43 -1.91 0.50
CA ARG A 171 6.70 -2.09 1.94
C ARG A 171 5.46 -1.79 2.78
N SER A 172 4.74 -0.72 2.48
CA SER A 172 3.51 -0.36 3.19
C SER A 172 2.43 -1.43 3.04
N LEU A 173 2.23 -1.98 1.83
CA LEU A 173 1.29 -3.08 1.59
C LEU A 173 1.68 -4.36 2.34
N GLU A 174 2.96 -4.69 2.41
CA GLU A 174 3.45 -5.84 3.18
C GLU A 174 3.17 -5.68 4.68
N ILE A 175 3.43 -4.50 5.24
CA ILE A 175 3.15 -4.18 6.64
C ILE A 175 1.65 -4.34 6.92
N VAL A 176 0.80 -3.69 6.14
CA VAL A 176 -0.64 -3.69 6.37
C VAL A 176 -1.25 -5.07 6.15
N SER A 177 -0.79 -5.82 5.14
CA SER A 177 -1.23 -7.20 4.94
C SER A 177 -0.91 -8.10 6.16
N LYS A 178 0.23 -7.89 6.81
CA LYS A 178 0.58 -8.61 8.05
C LYS A 178 -0.36 -8.24 9.20
N LEU A 179 -0.62 -6.95 9.40
CA LEU A 179 -1.54 -6.47 10.44
C LEU A 179 -2.94 -7.06 10.26
N VAL A 180 -3.45 -7.02 9.04
CA VAL A 180 -4.78 -7.56 8.71
C VAL A 180 -4.82 -9.08 8.85
N MET A 181 -3.75 -9.78 8.50
CA MET A 181 -3.65 -11.23 8.70
C MET A 181 -3.76 -11.61 10.18
N GLU A 182 -3.27 -10.76 11.09
CA GLU A 182 -3.35 -10.96 12.54
C GLU A 182 -4.66 -10.46 13.16
N THR A 183 -5.53 -9.82 12.36
CA THR A 183 -6.80 -9.24 12.79
C THR A 183 -7.95 -10.18 12.39
N PRO A 184 -8.75 -10.69 13.34
CA PRO A 184 -9.76 -11.72 13.03
C PRO A 184 -11.00 -11.17 12.32
N GLU A 185 -11.27 -9.87 12.42
CA GLU A 185 -12.49 -9.24 11.93
C GLU A 185 -12.54 -9.21 10.40
N VAL A 186 -13.67 -9.72 9.85
CA VAL A 186 -13.87 -9.85 8.40
C VAL A 186 -13.92 -8.48 7.70
N ASP A 187 -14.53 -7.50 8.34
CA ASP A 187 -14.68 -6.14 7.86
C ASP A 187 -13.35 -5.35 7.76
N LYS A 188 -12.30 -5.82 8.43
CA LYS A 188 -10.95 -5.22 8.36
C LYS A 188 -10.11 -5.78 7.20
N ARG A 189 -10.47 -6.94 6.66
CA ARG A 189 -9.68 -7.59 5.61
C ARG A 189 -9.47 -6.74 4.34
N PRO A 190 -10.43 -5.91 3.90
CA PRO A 190 -10.20 -5.02 2.78
C PRO A 190 -9.05 -4.03 2.95
N LEU A 191 -8.64 -3.73 4.21
CA LEU A 191 -7.50 -2.85 4.47
C LEU A 191 -6.18 -3.34 3.86
N CYS A 192 -6.02 -4.67 3.72
CA CYS A 192 -4.71 -5.24 3.35
C CYS A 192 -4.22 -4.91 1.94
N ILE A 193 -5.05 -4.26 1.12
CA ILE A 193 -4.73 -4.08 -0.29
C ILE A 193 -4.65 -2.68 -0.79
N GLY A 194 -4.90 -1.76 0.01
CA GLY A 194 -5.12 -0.46 -0.51
C GLY A 194 -6.45 -0.36 -1.29
N SER A 195 -6.61 0.66 -2.06
CA SER A 195 -7.78 0.83 -2.91
C SER A 195 -7.55 0.24 -4.31
N PRO A 196 -8.60 -0.08 -5.07
CA PRO A 196 -8.46 -0.37 -6.49
C PRO A 196 -7.77 0.76 -7.27
N ALA A 197 -7.97 2.02 -6.84
CA ALA A 197 -7.30 3.18 -7.42
C ALA A 197 -5.79 3.13 -7.19
N LEU A 198 -5.34 2.83 -5.96
CA LEU A 198 -3.91 2.66 -5.66
C LEU A 198 -3.27 1.55 -6.50
N LEU A 199 -3.94 0.40 -6.65
CA LEU A 199 -3.41 -0.67 -7.49
C LEU A 199 -3.30 -0.27 -8.96
N ALA A 200 -4.27 0.48 -9.48
CA ALA A 200 -4.23 1.00 -10.84
C ALA A 200 -3.09 2.00 -11.01
N GLU A 201 -2.86 2.88 -10.05
CA GLU A 201 -1.74 3.84 -10.04
C GLU A 201 -0.39 3.12 -10.01
N LEU A 202 -0.19 2.16 -9.10
CA LEU A 202 1.04 1.37 -9.05
C LEU A 202 1.32 0.62 -10.35
N ARG A 203 0.28 0.12 -11.02
CA ARG A 203 0.41 -0.49 -12.34
C ARG A 203 0.81 0.52 -13.42
N GLN A 204 0.22 1.71 -13.38
CA GLN A 204 0.58 2.78 -14.30
C GLN A 204 2.03 3.21 -14.10
N ASP A 205 2.46 3.39 -12.87
CA ASP A 205 3.86 3.67 -12.53
C ASP A 205 4.80 2.60 -13.10
N PHE A 206 4.41 1.33 -12.94
CA PHE A 206 5.16 0.22 -13.51
C PHE A 206 5.23 0.26 -15.04
N ALA A 207 4.14 0.65 -15.69
CA ALA A 207 4.10 0.78 -17.15
C ALA A 207 4.94 1.96 -17.67
N CYS A 208 5.18 2.98 -16.85
CA CYS A 208 6.02 4.13 -17.14
C CYS A 208 7.53 3.81 -17.11
N LEU A 209 7.95 2.69 -16.50
CA LEU A 209 9.35 2.27 -16.51
C LEU A 209 9.84 2.01 -17.94
N GLY A 210 11.08 2.39 -18.21
CA GLY A 210 11.75 2.08 -19.47
C GLY A 210 11.80 0.58 -19.73
N ASP A 211 11.82 0.19 -21.00
CA ASP A 211 11.71 -1.23 -21.41
C ASP A 211 12.77 -2.12 -20.77
N THR A 212 13.99 -1.63 -20.63
CA THR A 212 15.09 -2.40 -20.01
C THR A 212 14.83 -2.65 -18.53
N THR A 213 14.42 -1.61 -17.80
CA THR A 213 14.12 -1.69 -16.37
C THR A 213 12.91 -2.59 -16.13
N ARG A 214 11.84 -2.40 -16.88
CA ARG A 214 10.59 -3.18 -16.76
C ARG A 214 10.77 -4.67 -17.02
N ARG A 215 11.67 -5.06 -17.95
CA ARG A 215 11.97 -6.47 -18.27
C ARG A 215 13.05 -7.08 -17.38
N SER A 216 13.56 -6.33 -16.43
CA SER A 216 14.51 -6.87 -15.46
C SER A 216 13.92 -8.07 -14.71
N ALA A 217 14.70 -9.14 -14.61
CA ALA A 217 14.30 -10.33 -13.85
C ALA A 217 14.00 -10.00 -12.38
N LEU A 218 14.60 -8.93 -11.87
CA LEU A 218 14.38 -8.42 -10.52
C LEU A 218 12.94 -7.95 -10.30
N LEU A 219 12.29 -7.36 -11.31
CA LEU A 219 10.96 -6.75 -11.20
C LEU A 219 9.81 -7.67 -11.64
N LEU A 220 10.10 -8.76 -12.35
CA LEU A 220 9.06 -9.71 -12.80
C LEU A 220 8.21 -10.28 -11.65
N PRO A 221 8.77 -10.68 -10.49
CA PRO A 221 7.98 -11.14 -9.36
C PRO A 221 7.02 -10.06 -8.83
N LEU A 222 7.43 -8.80 -8.84
CA LEU A 222 6.62 -7.66 -8.41
C LEU A 222 5.41 -7.44 -9.33
N ILE A 223 5.62 -7.48 -10.65
CA ILE A 223 4.53 -7.41 -11.65
C ILE A 223 3.50 -8.52 -11.40
N THR A 224 3.98 -9.71 -11.12
CA THR A 224 3.10 -10.86 -10.84
C THR A 224 2.25 -10.61 -9.62
N VAL A 225 2.87 -10.14 -8.50
CA VAL A 225 2.14 -9.82 -7.26
C VAL A 225 1.08 -8.75 -7.50
N LEU A 226 1.42 -7.64 -8.16
CA LEU A 226 0.46 -6.56 -8.46
C LEU A 226 -0.69 -7.06 -9.34
N SER A 227 -0.41 -7.88 -10.35
CA SER A 227 -1.44 -8.45 -11.22
C SER A 227 -2.37 -9.40 -10.48
N GLU A 228 -1.87 -10.13 -9.51
CA GLU A 228 -2.69 -11.03 -8.68
C GLU A 228 -3.51 -10.26 -7.65
N LEU A 229 -2.92 -9.24 -7.03
CA LEU A 229 -3.65 -8.31 -6.18
C LEU A 229 -4.84 -7.73 -6.93
N GLU A 230 -4.63 -7.21 -8.13
CA GLU A 230 -5.70 -6.64 -8.94
C GLU A 230 -6.79 -7.66 -9.31
N LYS A 231 -6.43 -8.87 -9.71
CA LYS A 231 -7.41 -9.94 -10.00
C LYS A 231 -8.25 -10.28 -8.77
N THR A 232 -7.61 -10.30 -7.61
CA THR A 232 -8.27 -10.61 -6.33
C THR A 232 -9.23 -9.48 -5.92
N TRP A 233 -8.90 -8.23 -6.23
CA TRP A 233 -9.57 -7.04 -5.73
C TRP A 233 -10.39 -6.29 -6.77
N GLY A 234 -10.12 -6.47 -8.05
CA GLY A 234 -10.96 -5.96 -9.13
C GLY A 234 -12.35 -6.60 -9.14
N ASN A 235 -12.55 -7.66 -8.37
CA ASN A 235 -13.85 -8.33 -8.26
C ASN A 235 -14.57 -7.90 -6.97
N THR A 236 -14.94 -6.63 -6.88
CA THR A 236 -15.70 -6.05 -5.76
C THR A 236 -17.05 -6.72 -5.52
N LYS A 237 -17.53 -7.55 -6.46
CA LYS A 237 -18.74 -8.37 -6.31
C LYS A 237 -18.54 -9.61 -5.41
N ALA A 238 -17.30 -9.96 -5.12
CA ALA A 238 -16.97 -11.17 -4.36
C ALA A 238 -17.03 -11.00 -2.83
N GLY A 239 -17.31 -9.81 -2.31
CA GLY A 239 -17.31 -9.54 -0.87
C GLY A 239 -15.91 -9.32 -0.28
N ALA A 240 -15.79 -9.33 1.04
CA ALA A 240 -14.50 -9.19 1.73
C ALA A 240 -13.58 -10.38 1.43
N PRO A 241 -12.24 -10.15 1.31
CA PRO A 241 -11.28 -11.22 1.08
C PRO A 241 -11.31 -12.28 2.19
N THR A 242 -11.05 -13.52 1.80
CA THR A 242 -10.91 -14.60 2.78
C THR A 242 -9.59 -14.47 3.55
N GLN A 243 -9.53 -15.06 4.73
CA GLN A 243 -8.29 -15.07 5.52
C GLN A 243 -7.12 -15.73 4.77
N SER A 244 -7.40 -16.76 3.98
CA SER A 244 -6.38 -17.43 3.15
C SER A 244 -5.86 -16.52 2.03
N MET A 245 -6.71 -15.68 1.44
CA MET A 245 -6.29 -14.69 0.44
C MET A 245 -5.36 -13.64 1.06
N VAL A 246 -5.71 -13.11 2.24
CA VAL A 246 -4.85 -12.15 2.97
C VAL A 246 -3.50 -12.78 3.29
N ALA A 247 -3.47 -14.01 3.81
CA ALA A 247 -2.24 -14.72 4.13
C ALA A 247 -1.37 -14.99 2.88
N SER A 248 -1.98 -15.42 1.78
CA SER A 248 -1.28 -15.63 0.52
C SER A 248 -0.70 -14.32 -0.04
N THR A 249 -1.45 -13.23 0.03
CA THR A 249 -0.99 -11.90 -0.41
C THR A 249 0.23 -11.46 0.41
N HIS A 250 0.12 -11.56 1.74
CA HIS A 250 1.24 -11.21 2.62
C HIS A 250 2.49 -12.02 2.31
N GLU A 251 2.38 -13.34 2.18
CA GLU A 251 3.53 -14.22 1.93
C GLU A 251 4.22 -13.88 0.61
N ARG A 252 3.47 -13.58 -0.43
CA ARG A 252 4.02 -13.17 -1.74
C ARG A 252 4.72 -11.81 -1.66
N LEU A 253 4.10 -10.82 -1.02
CA LEU A 253 4.73 -9.52 -0.79
C LEU A 253 6.02 -9.67 0.00
N ARG A 254 5.99 -10.44 1.09
CA ARG A 254 7.16 -10.72 1.92
C ARG A 254 8.30 -11.35 1.10
N THR A 255 8.00 -12.38 0.32
CA THR A 255 8.99 -13.09 -0.50
C THR A 255 9.64 -12.15 -1.51
N VAL A 256 8.85 -11.40 -2.27
CA VAL A 256 9.35 -10.44 -3.26
C VAL A 256 10.20 -9.36 -2.60
N MET A 257 9.72 -8.82 -1.49
CA MET A 257 10.44 -7.77 -0.78
C MET A 257 11.76 -8.27 -0.20
N GLU A 258 11.82 -9.50 0.32
CA GLU A 258 13.07 -10.11 0.80
C GLU A 258 14.07 -10.34 -0.35
N GLU A 259 13.62 -10.81 -1.49
CA GLU A 259 14.46 -11.00 -2.67
C GLU A 259 15.06 -9.69 -3.19
N LEU A 260 14.26 -8.63 -3.20
CA LEU A 260 14.66 -7.32 -3.70
C LEU A 260 15.55 -6.54 -2.73
N THR A 261 15.39 -6.73 -1.42
CA THR A 261 16.04 -5.85 -0.43
C THR A 261 17.12 -6.53 0.41
N LEU A 262 17.07 -7.86 0.57
CA LEU A 262 17.98 -8.57 1.48
C LEU A 262 18.97 -9.50 0.75
N LYS A 263 18.71 -9.90 -0.49
CA LYS A 263 19.62 -10.72 -1.32
C LYS A 263 20.33 -9.87 -2.37
#